data_bfd78474e624f566d2d0751b0dec253b
#
_entry.id   bfd78474e624f566d2d0751b0dec253b
#
_cell.length_a   1.000
_cell.length_b   1.000
_cell.length_c   1.000
_cell.angle_alpha   90.00
_cell.angle_beta   90.00
_cell.angle_gamma   90.00
#
_symmetry.space_group_name_H-M   'P 1'
#
loop_
_entity.id
_entity.type
_entity.pdbx_description
1 polymer ?
#
loop_
_entity_poly.entity_id
_entity_poly.type
_entity_poly.pdbx_seq_one_letter_code
_entity_poly.pdbx_strand_id
1 'polypeptide(L)'
;MEPLFDLAGRTVAFGGSLPTDAVIDALLRMNACPKNWRTPITIYLGVGSERRHGIRSLEAIQTCSLIRSLRSPVHTVGLGLLPEFEALVLAAGQPGQRHLLPHALISLGGLDVDDITHLPNGSVGLGHHYREPSLREQAKSLIKIQIQQLTKELGLPRNLWSRPRMITATQAIKLGMADALVPIPTPQLILNFEKSPDHEIIHTPNEP
;
A
#
# COMPACT_ATOMS: atom_id res chain seq x y z
N MET A 1 15.81 7.78 3.07
CA MET A 1 15.47 6.87 1.95
C MET A 1 14.44 7.61 1.13
N GLU A 2 14.79 7.98 -0.09
CA GLU A 2 13.87 8.69 -0.97
C GLU A 2 12.70 7.79 -1.37
N PRO A 3 11.48 8.33 -1.54
CA PRO A 3 10.36 7.54 -1.97
C PRO A 3 10.66 6.96 -3.36
N LEU A 4 10.57 5.63 -3.48
CA LEU A 4 10.74 4.92 -4.73
C LEU A 4 9.52 5.17 -5.64
N PHE A 5 9.46 6.37 -6.23
CA PHE A 5 8.49 6.70 -7.27
C PHE A 5 9.22 6.85 -8.60
N ASP A 6 8.82 6.08 -9.56
CA ASP A 6 9.16 6.34 -10.96
C ASP A 6 7.89 6.86 -11.66
N LEU A 7 7.78 8.18 -11.77
CA LEU A 7 6.66 8.82 -12.45
C LEU A 7 6.64 8.51 -13.95
N ALA A 8 7.81 8.37 -14.57
CA ALA A 8 7.95 8.02 -15.99
C ALA A 8 7.59 6.56 -16.23
N GLY A 9 8.10 5.64 -15.42
CA GLY A 9 7.75 4.22 -15.44
C GLY A 9 6.38 3.91 -14.81
N ARG A 10 5.70 4.92 -14.26
CA ARG A 10 4.38 4.78 -13.63
C ARG A 10 4.34 3.71 -12.55
N THR A 11 5.37 3.69 -11.70
CA THR A 11 5.51 2.74 -10.62
C THR A 11 5.56 3.43 -9.26
N VAL A 12 4.99 2.79 -8.27
CA VAL A 12 4.98 3.23 -6.87
C VAL A 12 5.37 2.03 -6.01
N ALA A 13 6.39 2.17 -5.18
CA ALA A 13 6.67 1.21 -4.13
C ALA A 13 5.99 1.67 -2.85
N PHE A 14 5.24 0.77 -2.23
CA PHE A 14 4.44 1.01 -1.04
C PHE A 14 4.89 0.06 0.07
N GLY A 15 5.24 0.64 1.21
CA GLY A 15 5.69 -0.16 2.36
C GLY A 15 6.71 0.59 3.21
N GLY A 16 6.90 0.13 4.43
CA GLY A 16 7.85 0.72 5.36
C GLY A 16 7.46 2.11 5.85
N SER A 17 8.35 3.07 5.70
CA SER A 17 8.20 4.44 6.22
C SER A 17 7.67 5.45 5.18
N LEU A 18 7.12 4.99 4.06
CA LEU A 18 6.61 5.91 3.05
C LEU A 18 5.36 6.64 3.55
N PRO A 19 5.34 7.98 3.53
CA PRO A 19 4.16 8.74 3.84
C PRO A 19 3.05 8.45 2.83
N THR A 20 1.85 8.14 3.30
CA THR A 20 0.71 7.82 2.43
C THR A 20 0.30 8.99 1.54
N ASP A 21 0.45 10.21 2.01
CA ASP A 21 0.21 11.43 1.23
C ASP A 21 1.11 11.53 0.00
N ALA A 22 2.37 11.14 0.11
CA ALA A 22 3.30 11.08 -1.02
C ALA A 22 2.87 10.03 -2.06
N VAL A 23 2.36 8.88 -1.61
CA VAL A 23 1.79 7.84 -2.51
C VAL A 23 0.56 8.38 -3.23
N ILE A 24 -0.35 9.02 -2.49
CA ILE A 24 -1.57 9.62 -3.05
C ILE A 24 -1.22 10.69 -4.09
N ASP A 25 -0.27 11.59 -3.80
CA ASP A 25 0.18 12.62 -4.73
C ASP A 25 0.79 11.99 -6.01
N ALA A 26 1.63 10.98 -5.88
CA ALA A 26 2.22 10.26 -7.01
C ALA A 26 1.12 9.61 -7.89
N LEU A 27 0.14 8.94 -7.30
CA LEU A 27 -0.97 8.33 -8.03
C LEU A 27 -1.80 9.39 -8.79
N LEU A 28 -2.09 10.51 -8.15
CA LEU A 28 -2.82 11.62 -8.77
C LEU A 28 -2.06 12.23 -9.94
N ARG A 29 -0.75 12.47 -9.78
CA ARG A 29 0.12 12.99 -10.87
C ARG A 29 0.18 12.02 -12.04
N MET A 30 0.34 10.73 -11.80
CA MET A 30 0.35 9.71 -12.85
C MET A 30 -0.99 9.65 -13.60
N ASN A 31 -2.10 9.87 -12.89
CA ASN A 31 -3.44 9.86 -13.48
C ASN A 31 -3.82 11.20 -14.16
N ALA A 32 -3.09 12.29 -13.90
CA ALA A 32 -3.41 13.61 -14.43
C ALA A 32 -3.20 13.74 -15.95
N CYS A 33 -2.34 12.89 -16.55
CA CYS A 33 -2.02 12.96 -17.97
C CYS A 33 -2.99 12.14 -18.83
N PRO A 34 -3.91 12.76 -19.62
CA PRO A 34 -4.89 12.03 -20.43
C PRO A 34 -4.30 11.04 -21.44
N LYS A 35 -3.12 11.36 -21.98
CA LYS A 35 -2.43 10.51 -22.96
C LYS A 35 -2.05 9.15 -22.38
N ASN A 36 -1.89 9.06 -21.06
CA ASN A 36 -1.42 7.88 -20.36
C ASN A 36 -2.53 7.10 -19.63
N TRP A 37 -3.80 7.43 -19.79
CA TRP A 37 -4.88 6.74 -19.07
C TRP A 37 -5.02 5.26 -19.41
N ARG A 38 -4.54 4.83 -20.57
CA ARG A 38 -4.53 3.41 -20.95
C ARG A 38 -3.30 2.65 -20.42
N THR A 39 -2.27 3.39 -19.99
CA THR A 39 -1.05 2.80 -19.44
C THR A 39 -1.29 2.51 -17.95
N PRO A 40 -1.06 1.30 -17.49
CA PRO A 40 -1.28 0.95 -16.09
C PRO A 40 -0.32 1.71 -15.16
N ILE A 41 -0.78 1.90 -13.92
CA ILE A 41 0.06 2.29 -12.79
C ILE A 41 0.34 1.02 -12.00
N THR A 42 1.60 0.72 -11.71
CA THR A 42 1.97 -0.46 -10.92
C THR A 42 2.32 -0.06 -9.50
N ILE A 43 1.68 -0.70 -8.53
CA ILE A 43 1.95 -0.51 -7.10
C ILE A 43 2.61 -1.76 -6.56
N TYR A 44 3.85 -1.63 -6.08
CA TYR A 44 4.55 -2.68 -5.35
C TYR A 44 4.30 -2.55 -3.85
N LEU A 45 3.90 -3.63 -3.20
CA LEU A 45 3.52 -3.72 -1.79
C LEU A 45 4.47 -4.66 -1.04
N GLY A 46 4.65 -4.43 0.26
CA GLY A 46 5.55 -5.24 1.08
C GLY A 46 7.02 -4.90 0.86
N VAL A 47 7.32 -3.69 0.44
CA VAL A 47 8.69 -3.18 0.23
C VAL A 47 9.19 -2.59 1.54
N GLY A 48 10.08 -3.30 2.23
CA GLY A 48 10.70 -2.84 3.46
C GLY A 48 10.32 -3.65 4.69
N SER A 49 11.25 -3.72 5.65
CA SER A 49 11.13 -4.56 6.84
C SER A 49 10.74 -3.81 8.11
N GLU A 50 10.64 -2.50 8.07
CA GLU A 50 10.37 -1.72 9.27
C GLU A 50 8.87 -1.65 9.57
N ARG A 51 8.43 -2.55 10.45
CA ARG A 51 7.03 -2.70 10.92
C ARG A 51 6.46 -1.50 11.67
N ARG A 52 7.22 -0.44 11.89
CA ARG A 52 6.82 0.62 12.82
C ARG A 52 5.83 1.62 12.27
N HIS A 53 5.59 1.64 10.95
CA HIS A 53 4.74 2.66 10.33
C HIS A 53 3.93 2.08 9.17
N GLY A 54 3.30 0.92 9.38
CA GLY A 54 2.36 0.37 8.41
C GLY A 54 1.26 1.38 8.05
N ILE A 55 0.62 1.20 6.90
CA ILE A 55 -0.54 2.00 6.50
C ILE A 55 -1.59 1.93 7.60
N ARG A 56 -2.11 3.09 7.99
CA ARG A 56 -3.21 3.19 8.95
C ARG A 56 -4.54 2.90 8.25
N SER A 57 -5.54 2.55 9.04
CA SER A 57 -6.87 2.16 8.54
C SER A 57 -7.51 3.21 7.61
N LEU A 58 -7.49 4.48 7.99
CA LEU A 58 -8.04 5.57 7.16
C LEU A 58 -7.26 5.77 5.87
N GLU A 59 -5.94 5.73 5.96
CA GLU A 59 -5.04 5.86 4.83
C GLU A 59 -5.23 4.71 3.82
N ALA A 60 -5.44 3.49 4.32
CA ALA A 60 -5.76 2.34 3.48
C ALA A 60 -7.10 2.53 2.75
N ILE A 61 -8.15 2.97 3.46
CA ILE A 61 -9.46 3.24 2.87
C ILE A 61 -9.35 4.34 1.81
N GLN A 62 -8.63 5.42 2.09
CA GLN A 62 -8.41 6.52 1.14
C GLN A 62 -7.65 6.03 -0.10
N THR A 63 -6.58 5.27 0.09
CA THR A 63 -5.78 4.72 -1.01
C THR A 63 -6.61 3.76 -1.86
N CYS A 64 -7.37 2.85 -1.26
CA CYS A 64 -8.25 1.94 -1.98
C CYS A 64 -9.32 2.69 -2.78
N SER A 65 -9.93 3.70 -2.17
CA SER A 65 -10.96 4.53 -2.82
C SER A 65 -10.36 5.31 -3.99
N LEU A 66 -9.16 5.86 -3.82
CA LEU A 66 -8.42 6.53 -4.89
C LEU A 66 -8.13 5.56 -6.03
N ILE A 67 -7.50 4.40 -5.75
CA ILE A 67 -7.16 3.39 -6.76
C ILE A 67 -8.39 3.08 -7.65
N ARG A 68 -9.54 2.89 -7.03
CA ARG A 68 -10.78 2.57 -7.73
C ARG A 68 -11.38 3.74 -8.53
N SER A 69 -11.02 4.97 -8.20
CA SER A 69 -11.47 6.18 -8.89
C SER A 69 -10.55 6.62 -10.04
N LEU A 70 -9.34 6.08 -10.11
CA LEU A 70 -8.39 6.43 -11.16
C LEU A 70 -8.89 5.96 -12.54
N ARG A 71 -8.61 6.76 -13.57
CA ARG A 71 -8.90 6.39 -14.97
C ARG A 71 -7.88 5.40 -15.53
N SER A 72 -6.63 5.49 -15.06
CA SER A 72 -5.59 4.52 -15.39
C SER A 72 -5.83 3.21 -14.65
N PRO A 73 -5.69 2.04 -15.31
CA PRO A 73 -5.72 0.76 -14.63
C PRO A 73 -4.60 0.69 -13.58
N VAL A 74 -4.89 0.12 -12.43
CA VAL A 74 -3.91 -0.04 -11.36
C VAL A 74 -3.60 -1.51 -11.17
N HIS A 75 -2.35 -1.88 -11.41
CA HIS A 75 -1.81 -3.20 -11.13
C HIS A 75 -1.19 -3.20 -9.73
N THR A 76 -1.40 -4.25 -8.97
CA THR A 76 -0.83 -4.38 -7.63
C THR A 76 0.03 -5.63 -7.55
N VAL A 77 1.20 -5.52 -6.92
CA VAL A 77 2.17 -6.61 -6.80
C VAL A 77 2.65 -6.70 -5.36
N GLY A 78 2.31 -7.78 -4.67
CA GLY A 78 2.79 -8.05 -3.32
C GLY A 78 4.11 -8.83 -3.34
N LEU A 79 5.15 -8.28 -2.72
CA LEU A 79 6.51 -8.80 -2.80
C LEU A 79 6.91 -9.66 -1.60
N GLY A 80 6.52 -9.27 -0.39
CA GLY A 80 7.00 -9.89 0.83
C GLY A 80 5.87 -10.11 1.85
N LEU A 81 6.08 -9.64 3.08
CA LEU A 81 5.05 -9.64 4.11
C LEU A 81 4.15 -8.42 3.91
N LEU A 82 2.89 -8.66 3.65
CA LEU A 82 1.86 -7.64 3.55
C LEU A 82 1.04 -7.61 4.86
N PRO A 83 1.11 -6.53 5.61
CA PRO A 83 0.18 -6.25 6.70
C PRO A 83 -1.26 -6.11 6.21
N GLU A 84 -2.22 -6.14 7.13
CA GLU A 84 -3.67 -6.14 6.86
C GLU A 84 -4.11 -5.04 5.88
N PHE A 85 -3.59 -3.83 6.08
CA PHE A 85 -3.97 -2.68 5.26
C PHE A 85 -3.31 -2.69 3.87
N GLU A 86 -2.08 -3.16 3.76
CA GLU A 86 -1.44 -3.37 2.46
C GLU A 86 -2.14 -4.50 1.68
N ALA A 87 -2.62 -5.52 2.38
CA ALA A 87 -3.41 -6.58 1.80
C ALA A 87 -4.76 -6.06 1.23
N LEU A 88 -5.35 -5.07 1.88
CA LEU A 88 -6.54 -4.39 1.38
C LEU A 88 -6.24 -3.57 0.12
N VAL A 89 -5.10 -2.86 0.11
CA VAL A 89 -4.62 -2.12 -1.07
C VAL A 89 -4.31 -3.07 -2.24
N LEU A 90 -3.70 -4.24 -1.97
CA LEU A 90 -3.51 -5.28 -2.98
C LEU A 90 -4.82 -5.65 -3.65
N ALA A 91 -5.85 -5.92 -2.85
CA ALA A 91 -7.16 -6.33 -3.34
C ALA A 91 -7.91 -5.21 -4.09
N ALA A 92 -7.57 -3.95 -3.86
CA ALA A 92 -8.16 -2.80 -4.55
C ALA A 92 -7.64 -2.60 -5.98
N GLY A 93 -6.57 -3.29 -6.37
CA GLY A 93 -6.06 -3.30 -7.75
C GLY A 93 -7.09 -3.81 -8.75
N GLN A 94 -6.85 -3.56 -10.02
CA GLN A 94 -7.72 -4.01 -11.10
C GLN A 94 -7.85 -5.54 -11.10
N PRO A 95 -9.07 -6.10 -11.12
CA PRO A 95 -9.29 -7.53 -11.27
C PRO A 95 -8.52 -8.11 -12.47
N GLY A 96 -7.86 -9.23 -12.27
CA GLY A 96 -6.97 -9.86 -13.27
C GLY A 96 -5.52 -9.33 -13.25
N GLN A 97 -5.23 -8.28 -12.49
CA GLN A 97 -3.92 -7.62 -12.45
C GLN A 97 -3.38 -7.45 -11.01
N ARG A 98 -3.87 -8.27 -10.09
CA ARG A 98 -3.43 -8.33 -8.70
C ARG A 98 -2.52 -9.54 -8.52
N HIS A 99 -1.24 -9.30 -8.30
CA HIS A 99 -0.24 -10.34 -8.30
C HIS A 99 0.48 -10.48 -6.96
N LEU A 100 0.98 -11.67 -6.69
CA LEU A 100 1.79 -11.97 -5.51
C LEU A 100 3.03 -12.74 -5.90
N LEU A 101 4.16 -12.45 -5.27
CA LEU A 101 5.29 -13.37 -5.34
C LEU A 101 4.96 -14.69 -4.64
N PRO A 102 5.52 -15.84 -5.09
CA PRO A 102 5.21 -17.15 -4.52
C PRO A 102 5.43 -17.26 -3.01
N HIS A 103 6.41 -16.51 -2.49
CA HIS A 103 6.77 -16.51 -1.06
C HIS A 103 6.13 -15.39 -0.26
N ALA A 104 5.26 -14.59 -0.88
CA ALA A 104 4.54 -13.53 -0.17
C ALA A 104 3.64 -14.12 0.92
N LEU A 105 3.64 -13.46 2.06
CA LEU A 105 2.77 -13.76 3.19
C LEU A 105 1.86 -12.57 3.45
N ILE A 106 0.64 -12.86 3.83
CA ILE A 106 -0.35 -11.82 4.12
C ILE A 106 -0.84 -12.01 5.54
N SER A 107 -0.75 -10.95 6.33
CA SER A 107 -1.36 -10.86 7.64
C SER A 107 -2.83 -10.48 7.50
N LEU A 108 -3.70 -11.25 8.09
CA LEU A 108 -5.15 -11.01 8.16
C LEU A 108 -5.58 -10.94 9.62
N GLY A 109 -6.57 -10.11 9.87
CA GLY A 109 -7.16 -9.98 11.20
C GLY A 109 -6.48 -8.92 12.05
N GLY A 110 -7.21 -8.43 13.05
CA GLY A 110 -6.69 -7.39 13.91
C GLY A 110 -6.62 -6.02 13.21
N LEU A 111 -7.58 -5.73 12.32
CA LEU A 111 -7.76 -4.35 11.87
C LEU A 111 -7.89 -3.50 13.12
N ASP A 112 -6.75 -3.26 13.75
CA ASP A 112 -6.67 -2.51 14.98
C ASP A 112 -6.91 -1.04 14.64
N VAL A 113 -8.14 -0.64 14.89
CA VAL A 113 -8.58 0.73 14.67
C VAL A 113 -8.07 1.63 15.80
N ASP A 114 -7.28 1.09 16.73
CA ASP A 114 -6.67 1.86 17.83
C ASP A 114 -5.60 2.85 17.36
N ASP A 115 -5.06 2.68 16.16
CA ASP A 115 -4.11 3.61 15.53
C ASP A 115 -4.62 5.05 15.31
N ILE A 116 -5.92 5.28 15.45
CA ILE A 116 -6.48 6.65 15.41
C ILE A 116 -5.90 7.54 16.51
N THR A 117 -5.35 6.94 17.57
CA THR A 117 -4.81 7.67 18.73
C THR A 117 -3.38 8.16 18.56
N HIS A 118 -2.66 7.66 17.58
CA HIS A 118 -1.27 7.99 17.31
C HIS A 118 -1.11 8.94 16.12
N LEU A 119 -2.04 9.89 15.94
CA LEU A 119 -1.77 11.01 15.05
C LEU A 119 -0.52 11.73 15.56
N PRO A 120 0.52 11.92 14.72
CA PRO A 120 1.73 12.62 15.14
C PRO A 120 1.35 13.99 15.71
N ASN A 121 2.02 14.39 16.78
CA ASN A 121 1.78 15.61 17.55
C ASN A 121 1.86 16.93 16.75
N GLY A 122 1.82 16.89 15.44
CA GLY A 122 1.89 18.03 14.54
C GLY A 122 0.67 18.22 13.63
N SER A 123 -0.27 17.30 13.57
CA SER A 123 -1.52 17.52 12.82
C SER A 123 -2.45 18.41 13.64
N VAL A 124 -2.26 19.70 13.47
CA VAL A 124 -3.08 20.76 14.03
C VAL A 124 -4.52 20.56 13.53
N GLY A 125 -5.43 20.21 14.44
CA GLY A 125 -6.86 20.31 14.20
C GLY A 125 -7.71 19.10 14.63
N LEU A 126 -7.27 17.88 14.48
CA LEU A 126 -8.08 16.70 14.80
C LEU A 126 -7.70 16.03 16.14
N GLY A 127 -6.45 16.15 16.58
CA GLY A 127 -5.91 15.45 17.75
C GLY A 127 -6.59 15.84 19.11
N HIS A 128 -7.17 17.01 19.21
CA HIS A 128 -7.87 17.42 20.43
C HIS A 128 -9.29 16.85 20.53
N HIS A 129 -10.00 16.66 19.42
CA HIS A 129 -11.36 16.15 19.41
C HIS A 129 -11.45 14.66 19.75
N TYR A 130 -10.42 13.87 19.42
CA TYR A 130 -10.40 12.43 19.74
C TYR A 130 -9.95 12.10 21.18
N ARG A 131 -9.75 13.10 22.04
CA ARG A 131 -9.49 12.86 23.47
C ARG A 131 -10.74 12.40 24.22
N GLU A 132 -11.93 12.69 23.70
CA GLU A 132 -13.16 12.17 24.27
C GLU A 132 -13.35 10.68 23.90
N PRO A 133 -13.49 9.79 24.89
CA PRO A 133 -13.68 8.35 24.65
C PRO A 133 -14.87 8.04 23.74
N SER A 134 -15.94 8.81 23.86
CA SER A 134 -17.17 8.65 23.06
C SER A 134 -16.94 8.89 21.57
N LEU A 135 -16.22 9.94 21.19
CA LEU A 135 -15.89 10.27 19.81
C LEU A 135 -14.92 9.25 19.21
N ARG A 136 -13.97 8.77 20.04
CA ARG A 136 -13.03 7.73 19.65
C ARG A 136 -13.74 6.44 19.26
N GLU A 137 -14.66 5.97 20.10
CA GLU A 137 -15.44 4.74 19.84
C GLU A 137 -16.36 4.90 18.62
N GLN A 138 -16.96 6.08 18.44
CA GLN A 138 -17.74 6.38 17.24
C GLN A 138 -16.86 6.31 15.97
N ALA A 139 -15.68 6.93 16.00
CA ALA A 139 -14.74 6.90 14.88
C ALA A 139 -14.31 5.46 14.53
N LYS A 140 -13.98 4.65 15.55
CA LYS A 140 -13.66 3.23 15.36
C LYS A 140 -14.81 2.47 14.71
N SER A 141 -16.03 2.71 15.17
CA SER A 141 -17.21 2.06 14.61
C SER A 141 -17.43 2.43 13.14
N LEU A 142 -17.27 3.70 12.79
CA LEU A 142 -17.39 4.19 11.42
C LEU A 142 -16.32 3.58 10.51
N ILE A 143 -15.06 3.52 10.97
CA ILE A 143 -13.98 2.91 10.18
C ILE A 143 -14.24 1.42 9.96
N LYS A 144 -14.68 0.69 10.98
CA LYS A 144 -15.08 -0.72 10.81
C LYS A 144 -16.16 -0.89 9.75
N ILE A 145 -17.17 -0.03 9.75
CA ILE A 145 -18.23 -0.05 8.75
C ILE A 145 -17.65 0.20 7.35
N GLN A 146 -16.78 1.19 7.20
CA GLN A 146 -16.15 1.51 5.92
C GLN A 146 -15.29 0.35 5.40
N ILE A 147 -14.51 -0.28 6.28
CA ILE A 147 -13.70 -1.47 5.91
C ILE A 147 -14.61 -2.63 5.49
N GLN A 148 -15.72 -2.87 6.21
CA GLN A 148 -16.67 -3.92 5.84
C GLN A 148 -17.34 -3.64 4.48
N GLN A 149 -17.71 -2.39 4.24
CA GLN A 149 -18.27 -1.96 2.97
C GLN A 149 -17.25 -2.15 1.84
N LEU A 150 -16.03 -1.67 2.02
CA LEU A 150 -14.93 -1.83 1.05
C LEU A 150 -14.63 -3.31 0.79
N THR A 151 -14.57 -4.14 1.83
CA THR A 151 -14.40 -5.59 1.71
C THR A 151 -15.48 -6.22 0.83
N LYS A 152 -16.73 -5.83 1.04
CA LYS A 152 -17.86 -6.27 0.21
C LYS A 152 -17.72 -5.80 -1.25
N GLU A 153 -17.36 -4.55 -1.46
CA GLU A 153 -17.18 -3.95 -2.79
C GLU A 153 -16.02 -4.58 -3.57
N LEU A 154 -14.99 -5.06 -2.85
CA LEU A 154 -13.86 -5.80 -3.43
C LEU A 154 -14.20 -7.29 -3.68
N GLY A 155 -15.41 -7.74 -3.34
CA GLY A 155 -15.80 -9.14 -3.49
C GLY A 155 -15.15 -10.10 -2.51
N LEU A 156 -14.57 -9.60 -1.42
CA LEU A 156 -13.88 -10.40 -0.42
C LEU A 156 -14.85 -10.99 0.61
N PRO A 157 -14.48 -12.14 1.25
CA PRO A 157 -15.30 -12.73 2.31
C PRO A 157 -15.52 -11.76 3.48
N ARG A 158 -16.75 -11.64 3.97
CA ARG A 158 -17.12 -10.70 5.05
C ARG A 158 -16.35 -10.95 6.36
N ASN A 159 -15.99 -12.20 6.62
CA ASN A 159 -15.27 -12.63 7.83
C ASN A 159 -13.75 -12.65 7.65
N LEU A 160 -13.24 -12.09 6.56
CA LEU A 160 -11.81 -12.14 6.23
C LEU A 160 -10.94 -11.60 7.37
N TRP A 161 -11.37 -10.54 8.00
CA TRP A 161 -10.66 -9.79 9.05
C TRP A 161 -11.06 -10.17 10.47
N SER A 162 -11.86 -11.22 10.66
CA SER A 162 -12.44 -11.54 11.98
C SER A 162 -11.45 -12.19 12.94
N ARG A 163 -10.39 -12.80 12.44
CA ARG A 163 -9.39 -13.51 13.27
C ARG A 163 -7.99 -13.26 12.75
N PRO A 164 -7.03 -12.94 13.65
CA PRO A 164 -5.61 -12.82 13.29
C PRO A 164 -5.10 -14.13 12.71
N ARG A 165 -4.50 -14.08 11.53
CA ARG A 165 -3.86 -15.22 10.89
C ARG A 165 -2.93 -14.78 9.78
N MET A 166 -1.94 -15.61 9.50
CA MET A 166 -1.09 -15.49 8.33
C MET A 166 -1.60 -16.41 7.24
N ILE A 167 -1.63 -15.93 6.00
CA ILE A 167 -1.96 -16.76 4.84
C ILE A 167 -0.87 -16.65 3.78
N THR A 168 -0.75 -17.72 3.00
CA THR A 168 0.17 -17.77 1.85
C THR A 168 -0.43 -17.08 0.62
N ALA A 169 0.43 -16.76 -0.36
CA ALA A 169 -0.01 -16.19 -1.62
C ALA A 169 -1.08 -17.05 -2.33
N THR A 170 -0.94 -18.38 -2.31
CA THR A 170 -1.94 -19.30 -2.90
C THR A 170 -3.28 -19.23 -2.17
N GLN A 171 -3.27 -19.08 -0.85
CA GLN A 171 -4.52 -18.92 -0.07
C GLN A 171 -5.17 -17.57 -0.34
N ALA A 172 -4.37 -16.51 -0.52
CA ALA A 172 -4.88 -15.18 -0.87
C ALA A 172 -5.58 -15.16 -2.24
N ILE A 173 -5.04 -15.89 -3.23
CA ILE A 173 -5.69 -16.07 -4.53
C ILE A 173 -7.03 -16.79 -4.37
N LYS A 174 -7.09 -17.87 -3.60
CA LYS A 174 -8.35 -18.58 -3.33
C LYS A 174 -9.40 -17.71 -2.66
N LEU A 175 -8.98 -16.72 -1.88
CA LEU A 175 -9.86 -15.75 -1.21
C LEU A 175 -10.24 -14.56 -2.09
N GLY A 176 -9.73 -14.47 -3.32
CA GLY A 176 -10.01 -13.38 -4.24
C GLY A 176 -9.26 -12.08 -3.97
N MET A 177 -8.24 -12.12 -3.09
CA MET A 177 -7.40 -10.95 -2.79
C MET A 177 -6.39 -10.65 -3.89
N ALA A 178 -5.94 -11.68 -4.59
CA ALA A 178 -5.05 -11.60 -5.72
C ALA A 178 -5.53 -12.54 -6.84
N ASP A 179 -5.01 -12.36 -8.04
CA ASP A 179 -5.44 -13.11 -9.22
C ASP A 179 -4.43 -14.18 -9.64
N ALA A 180 -3.13 -13.91 -9.47
CA ALA A 180 -2.08 -14.82 -9.90
C ALA A 180 -0.78 -14.66 -9.10
N LEU A 181 0.06 -15.68 -9.17
CA LEU A 181 1.46 -15.58 -8.77
C LEU A 181 2.27 -14.98 -9.92
N VAL A 182 3.15 -14.04 -9.59
CA VAL A 182 4.18 -13.60 -10.55
C VAL A 182 5.32 -14.61 -10.49
N PRO A 183 5.83 -15.10 -11.63
CA PRO A 183 7.09 -15.82 -11.63
C PRO A 183 8.17 -14.92 -11.03
N ILE A 184 9.08 -15.51 -10.23
CA ILE A 184 10.18 -14.75 -9.60
C ILE A 184 10.85 -13.92 -10.68
N PRO A 185 10.90 -12.59 -10.54
CA PRO A 185 11.49 -11.76 -11.57
C PRO A 185 12.93 -12.21 -11.79
N THR A 186 13.29 -12.45 -13.05
CA THR A 186 14.67 -12.69 -13.42
C THR A 186 15.51 -11.51 -12.91
N PRO A 187 16.76 -11.71 -12.46
CA PRO A 187 17.62 -10.67 -11.85
C PRO A 187 17.71 -9.33 -12.59
N GLN A 188 17.33 -9.28 -13.85
CA GLN A 188 17.29 -8.06 -14.66
C GLN A 188 16.33 -6.97 -14.13
N LEU A 189 15.26 -7.34 -13.39
CA LEU A 189 14.35 -6.36 -12.79
C LEU A 189 14.95 -5.71 -11.54
N ILE A 190 15.85 -6.41 -10.85
CA ILE A 190 16.54 -5.90 -9.66
C ILE A 190 17.66 -4.93 -10.05
N LEU A 191 18.35 -5.20 -11.18
CA LEU A 191 19.49 -4.39 -11.64
C LEU A 191 19.11 -2.99 -12.15
N ASN A 192 17.84 -2.76 -12.52
CA ASN A 192 17.40 -1.44 -12.94
C ASN A 192 17.18 -0.46 -11.78
N PHE A 193 17.06 -0.95 -10.54
CA PHE A 193 17.00 -0.10 -9.35
C PHE A 193 18.40 0.34 -8.87
N GLU A 194 19.47 -0.36 -9.27
CA GLU A 194 20.85 -0.01 -8.90
C GLU A 194 21.54 0.95 -9.89
N LYS A 195 20.95 1.16 -11.04
CA LYS A 195 21.49 2.10 -12.07
C LYS A 195 20.78 3.45 -12.03
N SER A 196 20.74 4.09 -10.87
CA SER A 196 20.63 5.55 -10.84
C SER A 196 22.01 6.14 -11.12
N PRO A 197 22.18 7.01 -12.14
CA PRO A 197 23.50 7.46 -12.59
C PRO A 197 24.21 8.47 -11.67
N ASP A 198 23.70 8.73 -10.46
CA ASP A 198 24.15 9.86 -9.64
C ASP A 198 24.92 9.49 -8.36
N HIS A 199 25.64 8.36 -8.34
CA HIS A 199 26.67 8.15 -7.33
C HIS A 199 28.09 8.25 -7.95
N GLU A 200 28.41 9.43 -8.49
CA GLU A 200 29.80 9.86 -8.53
C GLU A 200 30.25 10.16 -7.10
N ILE A 201 30.99 9.23 -6.52
CA ILE A 201 31.73 9.46 -5.29
C ILE A 201 32.82 10.49 -5.64
N ILE A 202 32.58 11.74 -5.31
CA ILE A 202 33.62 12.77 -5.34
C ILE A 202 34.64 12.41 -4.25
N HIS A 203 35.72 11.72 -4.66
CA HIS A 203 36.93 11.64 -3.85
C HIS A 203 37.56 13.01 -3.82
N THR A 204 37.40 13.71 -2.70
CA THR A 204 38.26 14.85 -2.38
C THR A 204 39.67 14.32 -2.09
N PRO A 205 40.72 14.76 -2.84
CA PRO A 205 42.09 14.40 -2.49
C PRO A 205 42.45 15.09 -1.18
N ASN A 206 42.98 14.33 -0.21
CA ASN A 206 43.68 14.89 0.94
C ASN A 206 44.87 15.66 0.43
N GLU A 207 44.89 16.96 0.64
CA GLU A 207 46.11 17.77 0.54
C GLU A 207 46.93 17.63 1.82
N PRO A 208 48.29 17.75 1.68
CA PRO A 208 49.30 17.38 2.68
C PRO A 208 49.37 18.29 3.88
#